data_6f22682b65ca7dd33c540b98fd5c2c01
#
_entry.id   6f22682b65ca7dd33c540b98fd5c2c01
#
_cell.length_a   1.000
_cell.length_b   1.000
_cell.length_c   1.000
_cell.angle_alpha   90.00
_cell.angle_beta   90.00
_cell.angle_gamma   90.00
#
_symmetry.space_group_name_H-M   'P 1'
#
loop_
_entity.id
_entity.type
_entity.pdbx_description
1 polymer ?
#
loop_
_entity_poly.entity_id
_entity_poly.type
_entity_poly.pdbx_seq_one_letter_code
_entity_poly.pdbx_strand_id
1 'polypeptide(L)' 'MRLKVNRKFVEVFEGARVRHALLCYFAWKGLDVSIVDHLKVFDRWGHEIDLDAPASQHEQIKFKLPQTT' A
#
# COMPACT_ATOMS: atom_id res chain seq x y z
N MET A 1 -11.61 6.20 -5.50
CA MET A 1 -10.53 7.19 -5.21
C MET A 1 -9.19 6.61 -5.63
N ARG A 2 -8.25 7.47 -5.96
CA ARG A 2 -6.91 7.02 -6.34
C ARG A 2 -5.92 7.26 -5.22
N LEU A 3 -5.01 6.30 -5.06
CA LEU A 3 -3.92 6.39 -4.09
C LEU A 3 -2.62 6.03 -4.79
N LYS A 4 -1.59 6.79 -4.55
CA LYS A 4 -0.28 6.51 -5.12
C LYS A 4 0.46 5.52 -4.23
N VAL A 5 0.79 4.37 -4.81
CA VAL A 5 1.57 3.33 -4.12
C VAL A 5 2.94 3.29 -4.78
N ASN A 6 3.97 3.64 -4.01
CA ASN A 6 5.31 3.89 -4.52
C ASN A 6 5.25 4.94 -5.62
N ARG A 7 5.35 4.56 -6.87
CA ARG A 7 5.31 5.49 -8.00
C ARG A 7 4.13 5.26 -8.94
N LYS A 8 3.18 4.41 -8.53
CA LYS A 8 2.04 4.04 -9.38
C LYS A 8 0.74 4.38 -8.69
N PHE A 9 -0.22 4.85 -9.47
CA PHE A 9 -1.57 5.08 -8.95
C PHE A 9 -2.38 3.81 -9.01
N VAL A 10 -3.11 3.54 -7.93
CA VAL A 10 -4.07 2.45 -7.89
C VAL A 10 -5.44 3.03 -7.58
N GLU A 11 -6.47 2.42 -8.13
CA GLU A 11 -7.85 2.81 -7.87
C GLU A 11 -8.40 1.93 -6.76
N VAL A 12 -8.96 2.57 -5.72
CA VAL A 12 -9.56 1.85 -4.61
C VAL A 12 -10.93 2.43 -4.33
N PHE A 13 -11.80 1.63 -3.72
CA PHE A 13 -13.14 2.08 -3.37
C PHE A 13 -13.09 3.02 -2.17
N GLU A 14 -14.14 3.84 -2.01
CA GLU A 14 -14.27 4.69 -0.84
C GLU A 14 -14.42 3.81 0.41
N GLY A 15 -13.72 4.21 1.46
CA GLY A 15 -13.67 3.41 2.68
C GLY A 15 -12.61 2.33 2.67
N ALA A 16 -11.85 2.22 1.57
CA ALA A 16 -10.75 1.26 1.51
C ALA A 16 -9.68 1.59 2.53
N ARG A 17 -9.00 0.56 2.99
CA ARG A 17 -7.87 0.71 3.89
C ARG A 17 -6.58 0.62 3.09
N VAL A 18 -5.47 1.03 3.73
CA VAL A 18 -4.14 0.97 3.10
C VAL A 18 -3.86 -0.44 2.56
N ARG A 19 -4.24 -1.46 3.33
CA ARG A 19 -4.09 -2.85 2.92
C ARG A 19 -4.71 -3.12 1.55
N HIS A 20 -5.90 -2.59 1.30
CA HIS A 20 -6.61 -2.81 0.04
C HIS A 20 -5.83 -2.22 -1.15
N ALA A 21 -5.23 -1.05 -0.95
CA ALA A 21 -4.43 -0.43 -2.00
C ALA A 21 -3.21 -1.29 -2.33
N LEU A 22 -2.57 -1.86 -1.31
CA LEU A 22 -1.44 -2.75 -1.51
C LEU A 22 -1.85 -4.03 -2.22
N LEU A 23 -2.99 -4.61 -1.84
CA LEU A 23 -3.49 -5.81 -2.50
C LEU A 23 -3.75 -5.56 -3.98
N CYS A 24 -4.37 -4.41 -4.31
CA CYS A 24 -4.59 -4.03 -5.70
C CYS A 24 -3.27 -3.87 -6.45
N TYR A 25 -2.30 -3.22 -5.84
CA TYR A 25 -0.99 -3.02 -6.46
C TYR A 25 -0.30 -4.36 -6.72
N PHE A 26 -0.32 -5.25 -5.73
CA PHE A 26 0.34 -6.55 -5.84
C PHE A 26 -0.33 -7.42 -6.90
N ALA A 27 -1.66 -7.42 -6.94
CA ALA A 27 -2.38 -8.17 -7.96
C ALA A 27 -2.06 -7.66 -9.35
N TRP A 28 -2.00 -6.35 -9.51
CA TRP A 28 -1.68 -5.74 -10.80
C TRP A 28 -0.27 -6.07 -11.25
N LYS A 29 0.68 -6.11 -10.32
CA LYS A 29 2.08 -6.43 -10.63
C LYS A 29 2.35 -7.93 -10.72
N GLY A 30 1.38 -8.76 -10.36
CA GLY A 30 1.60 -10.22 -10.30
C GLY A 30 2.50 -10.65 -9.16
N LEU A 31 2.54 -9.87 -8.09
CA LEU A 31 3.35 -10.19 -6.92
C LEU A 31 2.56 -11.05 -5.94
N ASP A 32 3.29 -11.67 -5.01
CA ASP A 32 2.68 -12.53 -4.00
C ASP A 32 1.93 -11.67 -2.97
N VAL A 33 0.59 -11.75 -3.00
CA VAL A 33 -0.24 -10.94 -2.11
C VAL A 33 -0.15 -11.39 -0.65
N SER A 34 0.33 -12.61 -0.40
CA SER A 34 0.40 -13.13 0.97
C SER A 34 1.39 -12.35 1.83
N ILE A 35 2.34 -11.64 1.23
CA ILE A 35 3.33 -10.87 2.00
C ILE A 35 2.83 -9.51 2.44
N VAL A 36 1.68 -9.07 1.95
CA VAL A 36 1.16 -7.72 2.24
C VAL A 36 1.03 -7.50 3.75
N ASP A 37 0.56 -8.49 4.49
CA ASP A 37 0.37 -8.37 5.93
C ASP A 37 1.68 -8.25 6.70
N HIS A 38 2.80 -8.52 6.07
CA HIS A 38 4.13 -8.45 6.69
C HIS A 38 4.93 -7.24 6.24
N LEU A 39 4.34 -6.39 5.41
CA LEU A 39 5.04 -5.22 4.90
C LEU A 39 4.96 -4.07 5.90
N LYS A 40 6.03 -3.29 5.93
CA LYS A 40 6.01 -1.99 6.61
C LYS A 40 5.69 -0.94 5.57
N VAL A 41 4.70 -0.13 5.86
CA VAL A 41 4.20 0.89 4.96
C VAL A 41 4.42 2.26 5.58
N PHE A 42 4.82 3.20 4.76
CA PHE A 42 5.16 4.55 5.21
C PHE A 42 4.41 5.58 4.38
N ASP A 43 4.14 6.73 4.99
CA ASP A 43 3.55 7.83 4.26
C ASP A 43 4.62 8.60 3.47
N ARG A 44 4.20 9.71 2.85
CA ARG A 44 5.11 10.51 2.01
C ARG A 44 6.24 11.14 2.81
N TRP A 45 6.08 11.26 4.12
CA TRP A 45 7.10 11.84 5.01
C TRP A 45 7.93 10.80 5.73
N GLY A 46 7.73 9.52 5.44
CA GLY A 46 8.51 8.45 6.03
C GLY A 46 8.00 7.94 7.37
N HIS A 47 6.81 8.38 7.79
CA HIS A 47 6.20 7.87 9.01
C HIS A 47 5.51 6.54 8.74
N GLU A 48 5.74 5.57 9.62
CA GLU A 48 5.09 4.27 9.48
C GLU A 48 3.59 4.39 9.69
N ILE A 49 2.82 3.75 8.82
CA ILE A 49 1.36 3.77 8.91
C ILE A 49 0.84 2.35 9.03
N ASP A 50 -0.33 2.24 9.67
CA ASP A 50 -0.99 0.95 9.87
C ASP A 50 -1.64 0.50 8.57
N LEU A 51 -1.56 -0.80 8.30
CA LEU A 51 -2.25 -1.39 7.15
C LEU A 51 -3.77 -1.23 7.23
N ASP A 52 -4.30 -1.12 8.44
CA ASP A 52 -5.73 -0.92 8.65
C ASP A 52 -6.14 0.56 8.66
N ALA A 53 -5.20 1.47 8.47
CA ALA A 53 -5.51 2.89 8.40
C ALA A 53 -6.35 3.18 7.16
N PRO A 54 -7.27 4.16 7.25
CA PRO A 54 -8.07 4.54 6.08
C PRO A 54 -7.19 5.08 4.97
N ALA A 55 -7.36 4.55 3.77
CA ALA A 55 -6.58 5.01 2.61
C ALA A 55 -6.84 6.48 2.29
N SER A 56 -8.04 6.97 2.62
CA SER A 56 -8.43 8.36 2.34
C SER A 56 -7.61 9.39 3.12
N GLN A 57 -6.93 8.97 4.18
CA GLN A 57 -6.07 9.89 4.97
C GLN A 57 -4.71 10.09 4.34
N HIS A 58 -4.40 9.34 3.29
CA HIS A 58 -3.08 9.37 2.66
C HIS A 58 -3.22 9.56 1.18
N GLU A 59 -2.41 10.45 0.61
CA GLU A 59 -2.36 10.64 -0.84
C GLU A 59 -1.34 9.73 -1.49
N GLN A 60 -0.35 9.31 -0.71
CA GLN A 60 0.76 8.48 -1.19
C GLN A 60 1.25 7.60 -0.07
N ILE A 61 1.48 6.35 -0.40
CA ILE A 61 2.11 5.40 0.52
C ILE A 61 3.31 4.77 -0.16
N LYS A 62 4.26 4.36 0.66
CA LYS A 62 5.47 3.69 0.20
C LYS A 62 5.67 2.42 1.00
N PHE A 63 6.21 1.42 0.36
CA PHE A 63 6.58 0.19 1.04
C PHE A 63 7.88 -0.34 0.44
N LYS A 64 8.55 -1.19 1.20
CA LYS A 64 9.73 -1.90 0.72
C LYS A 64 9.46 -3.37 0.78
N LEU A 65 9.83 -4.08 -0.29
CA LEU A 65 9.75 -5.53 -0.30
C LEU A 65 10.79 -6.09 0.67
N PRO A 66 10.46 -7.18 1.38
CA PRO A 66 11.44 -7.84 2.23
C PRO A 66 12.61 -8.28 1.37
N GLN A 67 13.81 -7.96 1.81
CA GLN A 67 15.00 -8.42 1.12
C GLN A 67 15.37 -9.78 1.66
N THR A 68 15.42 -10.74 0.75
CA THR A 68 16.00 -12.03 1.07
C THR A 68 17.47 -11.98 0.70
N THR A 69 18.30 -12.11 1.67
CA THR A 69 19.73 -12.29 1.41
C THR A 69 20.05 -13.76 1.37
#